data_245606794736a8f240250a280c0c8da4
#
_entry.id   245606794736a8f240250a280c0c8da4
#
_cell.length_a   1.000
_cell.length_b   1.000
_cell.length_c   1.000
_cell.angle_alpha   90.00
_cell.angle_beta   90.00
_cell.angle_gamma   90.00
#
_symmetry.space_group_name_H-M   'P 1'
#
loop_
_entity.id
_entity.type
_entity.pdbx_description
1 polymer ?
#
loop_
_entity_poly.entity_id
_entity_poly.type
_entity_poly.pdbx_seq_one_letter_code
_entity_poly.pdbx_strand_id
1 'polypeptide(L)'
;TKAQPKEMLPVFDKPTIQYVIEEAVASGIDDILIVTGKNKRSIEDHFDKSFELEYTLKQAGKTKYLKQVQDITDLADICYIRQKEQKGLGDAIYCAKKHVGEEPFAVMLGDTITKGKTPCTKQLIDFYNKYEASAISLERVPQEKVERYGIIKGIEIEQDVYQIDELVEKPPVNEAPSNLAIMGRYVLTPDIFDKIKETGAGVGG
;
A
#
# COMPACT_ATOMS: atom_id res chain seq x y z
N THR A 1 17.13 5.97 -7.22
CA THR A 1 17.09 5.44 -5.84
C THR A 1 17.99 4.23 -5.62
N LYS A 2 19.23 4.25 -6.13
CA LYS A 2 20.16 3.11 -5.99
C LYS A 2 20.51 2.85 -4.51
N ALA A 3 20.69 3.90 -3.73
CA ALA A 3 21.15 3.82 -2.34
C ALA A 3 20.02 3.87 -1.30
N GLN A 4 18.82 4.29 -1.68
CA GLN A 4 17.70 4.46 -0.76
C GLN A 4 16.40 3.96 -1.41
N PRO A 5 15.51 3.29 -0.64
CA PRO A 5 14.21 2.88 -1.13
C PRO A 5 13.38 4.06 -1.63
N LYS A 6 12.59 3.86 -2.68
CA LYS A 6 11.72 4.91 -3.21
C LYS A 6 10.66 5.35 -2.20
N GLU A 7 10.25 4.44 -1.34
CA GLU A 7 9.28 4.66 -0.26
C GLU A 7 9.81 5.62 0.83
N MET A 8 11.14 5.80 0.89
CA MET A 8 11.81 6.74 1.79
C MET A 8 12.12 8.11 1.14
N LEU A 9 11.70 8.33 -0.11
CA LEU A 9 11.82 9.65 -0.71
C LEU A 9 10.86 10.64 -0.01
N PRO A 10 11.38 11.81 0.41
CA PRO A 10 10.55 12.78 1.10
C PRO A 10 9.56 13.44 0.14
N VAL A 11 8.32 13.56 0.58
CA VAL A 11 7.30 14.42 -0.01
C VAL A 11 6.98 15.48 1.04
N PHE A 12 7.37 16.73 0.79
CA PHE A 12 7.45 17.80 1.79
C PHE A 12 8.41 17.44 2.93
N ASP A 13 7.90 17.09 4.11
CA ASP A 13 8.62 16.89 5.36
C ASP A 13 8.66 15.44 5.85
N LYS A 14 8.02 14.51 5.12
CA LYS A 14 7.91 13.09 5.50
C LYS A 14 8.21 12.16 4.33
N PRO A 15 8.76 10.94 4.58
CA PRO A 15 8.89 9.94 3.54
C PRO A 15 7.52 9.42 3.07
N THR A 16 7.45 8.99 1.81
CA THR A 16 6.22 8.48 1.19
C THR A 16 5.55 7.40 2.03
N ILE A 17 6.33 6.47 2.59
CA ILE A 17 5.81 5.36 3.41
C ILE A 17 5.06 5.86 4.65
N GLN A 18 5.47 6.96 5.26
CA GLN A 18 4.79 7.51 6.43
C GLN A 18 3.37 7.96 6.09
N TYR A 19 3.15 8.60 4.93
CA TYR A 19 1.80 8.95 4.48
C TYR A 19 0.91 7.71 4.32
N VAL A 20 1.48 6.60 3.85
CA VAL A 20 0.75 5.33 3.69
C VAL A 20 0.35 4.76 5.04
N ILE A 21 1.25 4.75 6.03
CA ILE A 21 0.94 4.28 7.39
C ILE A 21 -0.07 5.21 8.08
N GLU A 22 0.09 6.53 7.95
CA GLU A 22 -0.88 7.49 8.48
C GLU A 22 -2.29 7.30 7.86
N GLU A 23 -2.37 6.96 6.57
CA GLU A 23 -3.63 6.61 5.91
C GLU A 23 -4.24 5.32 6.48
N ALA A 24 -3.43 4.29 6.73
CA ALA A 24 -3.88 3.04 7.35
C ALA A 24 -4.49 3.30 8.73
N VAL A 25 -3.78 4.02 9.59
CA VAL A 25 -4.26 4.41 10.93
C VAL A 25 -5.53 5.25 10.86
N ALA A 26 -5.59 6.24 9.97
CA ALA A 26 -6.79 7.05 9.75
C ALA A 26 -7.97 6.24 9.18
N SER A 27 -7.72 5.05 8.64
CA SER A 27 -8.73 4.11 8.15
C SER A 27 -9.21 3.13 9.23
N GLY A 28 -8.61 3.18 10.44
CA GLY A 28 -8.94 2.31 11.57
C GLY A 28 -8.13 1.00 11.60
N ILE A 29 -6.98 0.96 10.92
CA ILE A 29 -6.05 -0.18 10.93
C ILE A 29 -4.94 0.12 11.93
N ASP A 30 -4.70 -0.77 12.87
CA ASP A 30 -3.68 -0.68 13.92
C ASP A 30 -2.63 -1.81 13.84
N ASP A 31 -2.96 -2.96 13.27
CA ASP A 31 -2.03 -4.06 13.02
C ASP A 31 -1.50 -3.96 11.57
N ILE A 32 -0.23 -3.62 11.44
CA ILE A 32 0.40 -3.34 10.13
C ILE A 32 1.59 -4.26 9.91
N LEU A 33 1.55 -5.03 8.83
CA LEU A 33 2.66 -5.83 8.36
C LEU A 33 3.33 -5.16 7.15
N ILE A 34 4.58 -4.74 7.29
CA ILE A 34 5.38 -4.23 6.17
C ILE A 34 6.19 -5.37 5.54
N VAL A 35 5.90 -5.68 4.28
CA VAL A 35 6.69 -6.61 3.49
C VAL A 35 7.89 -5.89 2.90
N THR A 36 9.08 -6.18 3.44
CA THR A 36 10.34 -5.55 3.01
C THR A 36 11.14 -6.44 2.09
N GLY A 37 12.14 -5.86 1.42
CA GLY A 37 13.10 -6.58 0.59
C GLY A 37 14.55 -6.23 0.95
N LYS A 38 15.47 -6.67 0.11
CA LYS A 38 16.89 -6.30 0.25
C LYS A 38 17.06 -4.77 0.15
N ASN A 39 17.91 -4.21 1.03
CA ASN A 39 18.27 -2.78 1.08
C ASN A 39 17.12 -1.84 1.49
N LYS A 40 16.12 -2.32 2.24
CA LYS A 40 15.00 -1.48 2.73
C LYS A 40 15.03 -1.25 4.26
N ARG A 41 16.18 -1.48 4.93
CA ARG A 41 16.32 -1.29 6.38
C ARG A 41 15.95 0.11 6.87
N SER A 42 16.16 1.14 6.05
CA SER A 42 15.79 2.52 6.40
C SER A 42 14.28 2.72 6.63
N ILE A 43 13.42 1.81 6.15
CA ILE A 43 11.99 1.81 6.47
C ILE A 43 11.78 1.35 7.91
N GLU A 44 12.49 0.28 8.32
CA GLU A 44 12.47 -0.25 9.68
C GLU A 44 13.01 0.82 10.64
N ASP A 45 14.22 1.35 10.36
CA ASP A 45 14.86 2.41 11.17
C ASP A 45 14.00 3.70 11.30
N HIS A 46 13.09 3.98 10.37
CA HIS A 46 12.23 5.17 10.40
C HIS A 46 11.10 5.07 11.44
N PHE A 47 10.55 3.89 11.64
CA PHE A 47 9.45 3.66 12.60
C PHE A 47 9.95 3.11 13.93
N ASP A 48 11.18 2.60 13.97
CA ASP A 48 11.78 2.09 15.20
C ASP A 48 12.20 3.21 16.15
N LYS A 49 12.21 2.91 17.43
CA LYS A 49 12.64 3.83 18.47
C LYS A 49 14.14 4.13 18.36
N SER A 50 14.50 5.40 18.23
CA SER A 50 15.90 5.87 18.25
C SER A 50 16.25 6.50 19.60
N PHE A 51 16.78 5.69 20.52
CA PHE A 51 17.13 6.12 21.87
C PHE A 51 18.14 7.30 21.86
N GLU A 52 19.16 7.23 21.02
CA GLU A 52 20.21 8.28 20.95
C GLU A 52 19.64 9.61 20.46
N LEU A 53 18.74 9.57 19.46
CA LEU A 53 18.10 10.78 18.93
C LEU A 53 17.16 11.40 19.98
N GLU A 54 16.31 10.58 20.60
CA GLU A 54 15.39 11.04 21.64
C GLU A 54 16.14 11.62 22.82
N TYR A 55 17.20 10.95 23.29
CA TYR A 55 18.03 11.43 24.39
C TYR A 55 18.68 12.78 24.04
N THR A 56 19.27 12.92 22.85
CA THR A 56 19.90 14.14 22.39
C THR A 56 18.90 15.30 22.31
N LEU A 57 17.70 15.05 21.75
CA LEU A 57 16.65 16.06 21.66
C LEU A 57 16.16 16.50 23.05
N LYS A 58 16.03 15.55 23.97
CA LYS A 58 15.64 15.83 25.37
C LYS A 58 16.68 16.67 26.08
N GLN A 59 17.97 16.33 25.97
CA GLN A 59 19.06 17.10 26.59
C GLN A 59 19.18 18.53 26.01
N ALA A 60 18.89 18.67 24.72
CA ALA A 60 18.90 19.98 24.03
C ALA A 60 17.61 20.81 24.27
N GLY A 61 16.64 20.32 25.06
CA GLY A 61 15.36 20.99 25.30
C GLY A 61 14.46 21.12 24.07
N LYS A 62 14.71 20.33 23.01
CA LYS A 62 13.98 20.38 21.74
C LYS A 62 12.69 19.53 21.80
N THR A 63 11.80 19.89 22.72
CA THR A 63 10.59 19.12 23.05
C THR A 63 9.65 18.89 21.86
N LYS A 64 9.52 19.89 20.95
CA LYS A 64 8.69 19.75 19.74
C LYS A 64 9.22 18.64 18.81
N TYR A 65 10.52 18.60 18.57
CA TYR A 65 11.13 17.58 17.71
C TYR A 65 11.14 16.20 18.40
N LEU A 66 11.36 16.16 19.72
CA LEU A 66 11.26 14.93 20.49
C LEU A 66 9.87 14.31 20.34
N LYS A 67 8.81 15.13 20.50
CA LYS A 67 7.45 14.67 20.31
C LYS A 67 7.19 14.14 18.89
N GLN A 68 7.67 14.84 17.86
CA GLN A 68 7.52 14.38 16.47
C GLN A 68 8.15 12.99 16.24
N VAL A 69 9.35 12.74 16.79
CA VAL A 69 10.01 11.44 16.68
C VAL A 69 9.23 10.34 17.40
N GLN A 70 8.74 10.62 18.60
CA GLN A 70 7.92 9.67 19.37
C GLN A 70 6.58 9.39 18.70
N ASP A 71 5.91 10.42 18.17
CA ASP A 71 4.63 10.27 17.46
C ASP A 71 4.76 9.35 16.23
N ILE A 72 5.95 9.28 15.58
CA ILE A 72 6.21 8.36 14.46
C ILE A 72 6.36 6.92 14.97
N THR A 73 7.12 6.72 16.04
CA THR A 73 7.33 5.40 16.66
C THR A 73 6.02 4.80 17.21
N ASP A 74 5.18 5.66 17.80
CA ASP A 74 3.92 5.26 18.42
C ASP A 74 2.72 5.28 17.45
N LEU A 75 2.97 5.40 16.13
CA LEU A 75 1.91 5.60 15.13
C LEU A 75 1.00 4.37 14.96
N ALA A 76 1.59 3.16 14.96
CA ALA A 76 0.89 1.89 14.86
C ALA A 76 1.77 0.73 15.34
N ASP A 77 1.16 -0.44 15.59
CA ASP A 77 1.89 -1.69 15.79
C ASP A 77 2.39 -2.22 14.43
N ILE A 78 3.69 -2.10 14.19
CA ILE A 78 4.30 -2.44 12.90
C ILE A 78 5.16 -3.69 13.03
N CYS A 79 4.79 -4.73 12.29
CA CYS A 79 5.59 -5.92 12.09
C CYS A 79 6.29 -5.91 10.73
N TYR A 80 7.41 -6.60 10.62
CA TYR A 80 8.16 -6.70 9.37
C TYR A 80 8.35 -8.13 8.94
N ILE A 81 8.12 -8.40 7.64
CA ILE A 81 8.47 -9.67 7.02
C ILE A 81 9.30 -9.41 5.78
N ARG A 82 10.27 -10.28 5.53
CA ARG A 82 11.18 -10.10 4.40
C ARG A 82 10.83 -11.03 3.25
N GLN A 83 10.49 -10.43 2.09
CA GLN A 83 10.49 -11.15 0.83
C GLN A 83 11.94 -11.44 0.41
N LYS A 84 12.31 -12.73 0.38
CA LYS A 84 13.70 -13.15 0.11
C LYS A 84 14.11 -12.92 -1.34
N GLU A 85 13.19 -13.15 -2.26
CA GLU A 85 13.33 -12.95 -3.70
C GLU A 85 12.22 -12.06 -4.22
N GLN A 86 12.54 -11.12 -5.08
CA GLN A 86 11.55 -10.20 -5.66
C GLN A 86 10.82 -10.87 -6.83
N LYS A 87 9.71 -11.56 -6.53
CA LYS A 87 8.87 -12.27 -7.51
C LYS A 87 7.57 -11.55 -7.84
N GLY A 88 7.54 -10.23 -7.64
CA GLY A 88 6.37 -9.41 -7.93
C GLY A 88 5.45 -9.16 -6.73
N LEU A 89 4.34 -8.43 -6.98
CA LEU A 89 3.40 -8.01 -5.95
C LEU A 89 2.64 -9.20 -5.34
N GLY A 90 2.20 -10.15 -6.15
CA GLY A 90 1.48 -11.33 -5.66
C GLY A 90 2.30 -12.14 -4.66
N ASP A 91 3.60 -12.36 -4.93
CA ASP A 91 4.50 -13.05 -4.01
C ASP A 91 4.71 -12.24 -2.71
N ALA A 92 4.81 -10.91 -2.80
CA ALA A 92 4.88 -10.06 -1.62
C ALA A 92 3.61 -10.19 -0.76
N ILE A 93 2.42 -10.16 -1.37
CA ILE A 93 1.15 -10.40 -0.67
C ILE A 93 1.14 -11.80 -0.05
N TYR A 94 1.61 -12.81 -0.79
CA TYR A 94 1.66 -14.19 -0.29
C TYR A 94 2.55 -14.36 0.95
N CYS A 95 3.62 -13.56 1.09
CA CYS A 95 4.45 -13.55 2.29
C CYS A 95 3.66 -13.21 3.56
N ALA A 96 2.58 -12.44 3.45
CA ALA A 96 1.72 -12.05 4.56
C ALA A 96 0.73 -13.15 5.00
N LYS A 97 0.54 -14.23 4.24
CA LYS A 97 -0.51 -15.25 4.47
C LYS A 97 -0.60 -15.74 5.91
N LYS A 98 0.54 -15.99 6.57
CA LYS A 98 0.56 -16.52 7.94
C LYS A 98 0.15 -15.47 8.98
N HIS A 99 0.41 -14.20 8.70
CA HIS A 99 0.03 -13.09 9.58
C HIS A 99 -1.45 -12.78 9.43
N VAL A 100 -1.94 -12.69 8.20
CA VAL A 100 -3.33 -12.40 7.85
C VAL A 100 -4.31 -13.49 8.33
N GLY A 101 -3.91 -14.76 8.21
CA GLY A 101 -4.80 -15.88 8.54
C GLY A 101 -6.00 -15.97 7.58
N GLU A 102 -7.20 -16.03 8.16
CA GLU A 102 -8.47 -16.21 7.43
C GLU A 102 -9.33 -14.92 7.41
N GLU A 103 -8.74 -13.77 7.74
CA GLU A 103 -9.45 -12.50 7.81
C GLU A 103 -9.26 -11.66 6.54
N PRO A 104 -10.21 -10.79 6.18
CA PRO A 104 -10.01 -9.80 5.12
C PRO A 104 -8.92 -8.80 5.55
N PHE A 105 -8.16 -8.32 4.59
CA PHE A 105 -7.02 -7.45 4.85
C PHE A 105 -6.84 -6.37 3.79
N ALA A 106 -6.27 -5.24 4.19
CA ALA A 106 -5.89 -4.19 3.26
C ALA A 106 -4.48 -4.42 2.72
N VAL A 107 -4.29 -4.13 1.43
CA VAL A 107 -2.97 -4.05 0.80
C VAL A 107 -2.74 -2.62 0.31
N MET A 108 -1.62 -2.04 0.72
CA MET A 108 -1.27 -0.66 0.40
C MET A 108 0.13 -0.60 -0.20
N LEU A 109 0.26 -0.06 -1.42
CA LEU A 109 1.57 0.12 -2.02
C LEU A 109 2.29 1.30 -1.36
N GLY A 110 3.52 1.07 -0.88
CA GLY A 110 4.28 2.02 -0.08
C GLY A 110 4.80 3.25 -0.83
N ASP A 111 4.63 3.30 -2.15
CA ASP A 111 5.06 4.41 -3.01
C ASP A 111 3.90 5.19 -3.64
N THR A 112 2.68 4.94 -3.21
CA THR A 112 1.49 5.64 -3.69
C THR A 112 0.87 6.44 -2.55
N ILE A 113 0.69 7.74 -2.74
CA ILE A 113 0.00 8.63 -1.79
C ILE A 113 -1.38 8.95 -2.35
N THR A 114 -2.40 8.77 -1.54
CA THR A 114 -3.77 9.18 -1.84
C THR A 114 -4.15 10.41 -1.02
N LYS A 115 -5.06 11.23 -1.53
CA LYS A 115 -5.54 12.42 -0.83
C LYS A 115 -7.04 12.60 -1.05
N GLY A 116 -7.77 12.74 0.04
CA GLY A 116 -9.22 12.95 0.03
C GLY A 116 -9.74 13.34 1.40
N LYS A 117 -11.03 13.67 1.50
CA LYS A 117 -11.69 13.92 2.81
C LYS A 117 -11.77 12.63 3.62
N THR A 118 -12.09 11.52 2.96
CA THR A 118 -12.08 10.17 3.53
C THR A 118 -10.87 9.45 2.97
N PRO A 119 -10.03 8.79 3.80
CA PRO A 119 -8.93 7.99 3.33
C PRO A 119 -9.38 6.95 2.28
N CYS A 120 -8.58 6.72 1.25
CA CYS A 120 -8.92 5.77 0.19
C CYS A 120 -9.14 4.36 0.74
N THR A 121 -8.25 3.92 1.62
CA THR A 121 -8.35 2.61 2.28
C THR A 121 -9.63 2.49 3.12
N LYS A 122 -10.05 3.55 3.83
CA LYS A 122 -11.31 3.56 4.57
C LYS A 122 -12.52 3.37 3.65
N GLN A 123 -12.53 4.00 2.47
CA GLN A 123 -13.61 3.82 1.49
C GLN A 123 -13.70 2.36 1.02
N LEU A 124 -12.56 1.69 0.81
CA LEU A 124 -12.53 0.27 0.43
C LEU A 124 -13.00 -0.64 1.58
N ILE A 125 -12.65 -0.33 2.83
CA ILE A 125 -13.14 -1.05 4.01
C ILE A 125 -14.66 -0.91 4.12
N ASP A 126 -15.20 0.30 3.95
CA ASP A 126 -16.65 0.55 3.98
C ASP A 126 -17.36 -0.18 2.84
N PHE A 127 -16.74 -0.25 1.66
CA PHE A 127 -17.23 -1.06 0.55
C PHE A 127 -17.26 -2.54 0.91
N TYR A 128 -16.15 -3.09 1.45
CA TYR A 128 -16.09 -4.47 1.89
C TYR A 128 -17.17 -4.80 2.91
N ASN A 129 -17.38 -3.95 3.90
CA ASN A 129 -18.41 -4.12 4.92
C ASN A 129 -19.84 -4.14 4.34
N LYS A 130 -20.06 -3.50 3.20
CA LYS A 130 -21.36 -3.48 2.50
C LYS A 130 -21.58 -4.68 1.59
N TYR A 131 -20.53 -5.13 0.88
CA TYR A 131 -20.67 -6.10 -0.21
C TYR A 131 -20.00 -7.45 0.08
N GLU A 132 -19.21 -7.55 1.15
CA GLU A 132 -18.42 -8.75 1.52
C GLU A 132 -17.55 -9.27 0.35
N ALA A 133 -17.05 -8.38 -0.49
CA ALA A 133 -16.27 -8.67 -1.68
C ALA A 133 -14.95 -7.92 -1.70
N SER A 134 -13.92 -8.56 -2.28
CA SER A 134 -12.64 -7.89 -2.53
C SER A 134 -12.84 -6.63 -3.37
N ALA A 135 -12.09 -5.57 -3.03
CA ALA A 135 -12.19 -4.28 -3.67
C ALA A 135 -10.82 -3.71 -4.02
N ILE A 136 -10.73 -2.95 -5.10
CA ILE A 136 -9.54 -2.22 -5.49
C ILE A 136 -9.86 -0.75 -5.77
N SER A 137 -8.93 0.14 -5.45
CA SER A 137 -9.09 1.55 -5.77
C SER A 137 -8.80 1.84 -7.23
N LEU A 138 -9.63 2.69 -7.82
CA LEU A 138 -9.53 3.10 -9.21
C LEU A 138 -9.39 4.62 -9.34
N GLU A 139 -8.71 5.07 -10.38
CA GLU A 139 -8.64 6.46 -10.79
C GLU A 139 -8.81 6.58 -12.30
N ARG A 140 -9.53 7.60 -12.76
CA ARG A 140 -9.60 7.93 -14.18
C ARG A 140 -8.32 8.66 -14.58
N VAL A 141 -7.54 8.03 -15.45
CA VAL A 141 -6.32 8.63 -15.99
C VAL A 141 -6.53 9.13 -17.43
N PRO A 142 -5.73 10.11 -17.87
CA PRO A 142 -5.69 10.47 -19.29
C PRO A 142 -5.36 9.26 -20.17
N GLN A 143 -6.03 9.13 -21.34
CA GLN A 143 -5.89 7.97 -22.22
C GLN A 143 -4.44 7.69 -22.62
N GLU A 144 -3.64 8.72 -22.80
CA GLU A 144 -2.22 8.61 -23.13
C GLU A 144 -1.32 8.09 -22.00
N LYS A 145 -1.88 7.89 -20.80
CA LYS A 145 -1.15 7.39 -19.62
C LYS A 145 -1.49 5.95 -19.24
N VAL A 146 -2.45 5.32 -19.92
CA VAL A 146 -2.92 3.95 -19.57
C VAL A 146 -1.79 2.92 -19.60
N GLU A 147 -0.80 3.07 -20.47
CA GLU A 147 0.37 2.19 -20.59
C GLU A 147 1.23 2.10 -19.32
N ARG A 148 0.97 2.95 -18.33
CA ARG A 148 1.74 2.99 -17.07
C ARG A 148 1.11 2.20 -15.94
N TYR A 149 -0.16 1.76 -16.11
CA TYR A 149 -1.00 1.22 -15.04
C TYR A 149 -1.65 -0.10 -15.44
N GLY A 150 -2.05 -0.87 -14.45
CA GLY A 150 -3.07 -1.89 -14.65
C GLY A 150 -4.41 -1.20 -14.91
N ILE A 151 -5.09 -1.59 -15.99
CA ILE A 151 -6.37 -1.01 -16.42
C ILE A 151 -7.46 -2.06 -16.26
N ILE A 152 -8.61 -1.65 -15.74
CA ILE A 152 -9.75 -2.53 -15.61
C ILE A 152 -10.66 -2.47 -16.84
N LYS A 153 -11.33 -3.62 -17.13
CA LYS A 153 -12.57 -3.67 -17.87
C LYS A 153 -13.69 -4.04 -16.91
N GLY A 154 -14.80 -3.36 -16.98
CA GLY A 154 -15.93 -3.60 -16.09
C GLY A 154 -17.10 -2.69 -16.40
N ILE A 155 -18.19 -2.91 -15.70
CA ILE A 155 -19.42 -2.14 -15.80
C ILE A 155 -19.67 -1.36 -14.51
N GLU A 156 -20.14 -0.13 -14.63
CA GLU A 156 -20.56 0.67 -13.48
C GLU A 156 -21.91 0.14 -12.95
N ILE A 157 -21.92 -0.29 -11.69
CA ILE A 157 -23.10 -0.86 -11.03
C ILE A 157 -23.77 0.13 -10.06
N GLU A 158 -22.99 1.06 -9.50
CA GLU A 158 -23.41 2.22 -8.72
C GLU A 158 -22.48 3.37 -9.07
N GLN A 159 -22.79 4.59 -8.62
CA GLN A 159 -21.93 5.76 -8.84
C GLN A 159 -20.48 5.47 -8.36
N ASP A 160 -19.53 5.54 -9.28
CA ASP A 160 -18.10 5.28 -9.05
C ASP A 160 -17.77 3.87 -8.50
N VAL A 161 -18.70 2.91 -8.64
CA VAL A 161 -18.51 1.51 -8.26
C VAL A 161 -18.64 0.63 -9.51
N TYR A 162 -17.59 -0.15 -9.75
CA TYR A 162 -17.47 -0.98 -10.96
C TYR A 162 -17.37 -2.46 -10.60
N GLN A 163 -18.19 -3.29 -11.25
CA GLN A 163 -17.94 -4.71 -11.31
C GLN A 163 -16.86 -4.98 -12.34
N ILE A 164 -15.75 -5.58 -11.90
CA ILE A 164 -14.58 -5.83 -12.74
C ILE A 164 -14.73 -7.18 -13.43
N ASP A 165 -14.60 -7.19 -14.76
CA ASP A 165 -14.61 -8.39 -15.57
C ASP A 165 -13.18 -8.84 -15.93
N GLU A 166 -12.28 -7.89 -16.14
CA GLU A 166 -10.91 -8.16 -16.62
C GLU A 166 -9.92 -7.10 -16.11
N LEU A 167 -8.69 -7.53 -15.90
CA LEU A 167 -7.55 -6.68 -15.53
C LEU A 167 -6.47 -6.84 -16.59
N VAL A 168 -6.01 -5.73 -17.18
CA VAL A 168 -4.97 -5.71 -18.21
C VAL A 168 -3.80 -4.88 -17.74
N GLU A 169 -2.64 -5.51 -17.55
CA GLU A 169 -1.42 -4.83 -17.10
C GLU A 169 -0.78 -4.06 -18.24
N LYS A 170 -0.68 -2.73 -18.10
CA LYS A 170 -0.01 -1.81 -18.99
C LYS A 170 -0.36 -2.01 -20.47
N PRO A 171 -1.65 -1.97 -20.83
CA PRO A 171 -2.06 -2.16 -22.22
C PRO A 171 -1.55 -1.02 -23.11
N PRO A 172 -1.26 -1.30 -24.39
CA PRO A 172 -1.09 -0.22 -25.37
C PRO A 172 -2.32 0.69 -25.41
N VAL A 173 -2.14 1.98 -25.72
CA VAL A 173 -3.23 2.98 -25.70
C VAL A 173 -4.44 2.55 -26.52
N ASN A 174 -4.20 1.94 -27.68
CA ASN A 174 -5.24 1.48 -28.59
C ASN A 174 -5.92 0.17 -28.19
N GLU A 175 -5.38 -0.54 -27.19
CA GLU A 175 -5.91 -1.82 -26.69
C GLU A 175 -6.46 -1.71 -25.27
N ALA A 176 -6.30 -0.55 -24.63
CA ALA A 176 -6.79 -0.33 -23.28
C ALA A 176 -8.33 -0.41 -23.23
N PRO A 177 -8.90 -1.30 -22.38
CA PRO A 177 -10.34 -1.52 -22.35
C PRO A 177 -11.10 -0.33 -21.75
N SER A 178 -10.43 0.52 -21.00
CA SER A 178 -10.95 1.75 -20.39
C SER A 178 -9.80 2.71 -20.03
N ASN A 179 -10.12 3.77 -19.32
CA ASN A 179 -9.13 4.64 -18.67
C ASN A 179 -9.19 4.58 -17.13
N LEU A 180 -9.76 3.51 -16.58
CA LEU A 180 -9.82 3.26 -15.14
C LEU A 180 -8.58 2.49 -14.71
N ALA A 181 -7.67 3.16 -14.03
CA ALA A 181 -6.39 2.65 -13.58
C ALA A 181 -6.42 2.21 -12.11
N ILE A 182 -5.69 1.15 -11.79
CA ILE A 182 -5.54 0.63 -10.43
C ILE A 182 -4.57 1.51 -9.66
N MET A 183 -4.94 1.93 -8.44
CA MET A 183 -4.19 2.92 -7.63
C MET A 183 -3.48 2.36 -6.39
N GLY A 184 -3.24 1.05 -6.34
CA GLY A 184 -2.39 0.48 -5.29
C GLY A 184 -2.99 0.50 -3.88
N ARG A 185 -4.32 0.52 -3.76
CA ARG A 185 -5.07 0.25 -2.54
C ARG A 185 -6.05 -0.88 -2.82
N TYR A 186 -6.06 -1.87 -1.94
CA TYR A 186 -6.89 -3.06 -2.07
C TYR A 186 -7.45 -3.44 -0.70
N VAL A 187 -8.65 -4.00 -0.66
CA VAL A 187 -9.15 -4.84 0.42
C VAL A 187 -9.42 -6.19 -0.19
N LEU A 188 -8.78 -7.23 0.33
CA LEU A 188 -8.78 -8.57 -0.24
C LEU A 188 -9.30 -9.57 0.79
N THR A 189 -9.96 -10.61 0.28
CA THR A 189 -10.34 -11.78 1.05
C THR A 189 -9.24 -12.85 1.00
N PRO A 190 -9.15 -13.76 1.98
CA PRO A 190 -8.06 -14.75 2.07
C PRO A 190 -7.97 -15.72 0.89
N ASP A 191 -9.03 -15.91 0.12
CA ASP A 191 -9.05 -16.72 -1.11
C ASP A 191 -8.05 -16.22 -2.17
N ILE A 192 -7.62 -14.96 -2.10
CA ILE A 192 -6.57 -14.41 -2.96
C ILE A 192 -5.26 -15.21 -2.85
N PHE A 193 -4.95 -15.79 -1.69
CA PHE A 193 -3.73 -16.57 -1.52
C PHE A 193 -3.71 -17.85 -2.37
N ASP A 194 -4.86 -18.46 -2.59
CA ASP A 194 -4.96 -19.63 -3.47
C ASP A 194 -4.88 -19.22 -4.94
N LYS A 195 -5.49 -18.08 -5.29
CA LYS A 195 -5.37 -17.51 -6.64
C LYS A 195 -3.93 -17.11 -6.99
N ILE A 196 -3.18 -16.55 -6.03
CA ILE A 196 -1.75 -16.24 -6.23
C ILE A 196 -0.94 -17.51 -6.51
N LYS A 197 -1.23 -18.63 -5.85
CA LYS A 197 -0.55 -19.91 -6.11
C LYS A 197 -0.85 -20.48 -7.51
N GLU A 198 -2.09 -20.32 -7.96
CA GLU A 198 -2.53 -20.79 -9.28
C GLU A 198 -1.96 -19.92 -10.41
N THR A 199 -1.61 -18.66 -10.10
CA THR A 199 -1.10 -17.70 -11.08
C THR A 199 0.38 -17.95 -11.35
N GLY A 200 0.76 -18.08 -12.60
CA GLY A 200 2.16 -18.17 -13.03
C GLY A 200 2.92 -16.85 -12.86
N ALA A 201 4.21 -16.85 -13.26
CA ALA A 201 5.01 -15.62 -13.27
C ALA A 201 4.37 -14.54 -14.15
N GLY A 202 4.29 -13.31 -13.64
CA GLY A 202 3.77 -12.17 -14.36
C GLY A 202 4.77 -11.61 -15.37
N VAL A 203 4.38 -10.53 -16.06
CA VAL A 203 5.25 -9.78 -16.98
C VAL A 203 6.43 -9.21 -16.19
N GLY A 204 7.64 -9.65 -16.53
CA GLY A 204 8.87 -9.23 -15.83
C GLY A 204 9.37 -10.20 -14.74
N GLY A 205 8.73 -11.35 -14.59
CA GLY A 205 9.14 -12.43 -13.67
C GLY A 205 8.47 -12.42 -12.32
#